data_04c9109a67857d7872f27350affbd8c4
#
_entry.id   04c9109a67857d7872f27350affbd8c4
#
_cell.length_a   1.000
_cell.length_b   1.000
_cell.length_c   1.000
_cell.angle_alpha   90.00
_cell.angle_beta   90.00
_cell.angle_gamma   90.00
#
_symmetry.space_group_name_H-M   'P 1'
#
loop_
_entity.id
_entity.type
_entity.pdbx_description
1 polymer ?
#
loop_
_entity_poly.entity_id
_entity_poly.type
_entity_poly.pdbx_seq_one_letter_code
_entity_poly.pdbx_strand_id
1 'polypeptide(L)'
;MPSPNSASVNDVTGQPVSDAVSGEIRTRILSTFILAPPILAAIYAGASYFTLMLALISFIMAWEWGRLCGGVRFKPPGVALVIGTGLAVILTAAGHMREVLFLIPAVVLLVYLLGRRFKEGSPLWLALGIVYIAVPCIALLWMRDLP
;
A
#
# COMPACT_ATOMS: atom_id res chain seq x y z
N MET A 1 18.45 11.24 -54.40
CA MET A 1 18.73 11.00 -52.95
C MET A 1 17.42 10.58 -52.31
N PRO A 2 17.27 9.33 -51.85
CA PRO A 2 16.09 8.94 -51.14
C PRO A 2 16.15 9.49 -49.70
N SER A 3 15.06 10.05 -49.22
CA SER A 3 14.91 10.59 -47.85
C SER A 3 15.07 9.46 -46.82
N PRO A 4 15.67 9.73 -45.66
CA PRO A 4 15.77 8.71 -44.62
C PRO A 4 14.37 8.37 -44.12
N ASN A 5 14.04 7.12 -44.31
CA ASN A 5 12.82 6.45 -43.85
C ASN A 5 12.65 6.68 -42.35
N SER A 6 11.61 7.39 -41.97
CA SER A 6 11.14 7.45 -40.57
C SER A 6 10.64 6.08 -40.20
N ALA A 7 11.54 5.22 -39.74
CA ALA A 7 11.16 3.93 -39.15
C ALA A 7 10.28 4.23 -37.93
N SER A 8 9.00 3.95 -38.05
CA SER A 8 8.09 3.95 -36.91
C SER A 8 8.60 2.91 -35.88
N VAL A 9 9.03 3.38 -34.74
CA VAL A 9 9.44 2.50 -33.63
C VAL A 9 8.19 1.81 -33.13
N ASN A 10 7.98 0.56 -33.51
CA ASN A 10 6.95 -0.29 -33.02
C ASN A 10 7.48 -1.07 -31.82
N ASP A 11 6.64 -1.27 -30.79
CA ASP A 11 6.98 -2.17 -29.69
C ASP A 11 6.88 -3.64 -30.14
N VAL A 12 7.18 -4.57 -29.21
CA VAL A 12 7.21 -6.03 -29.47
C VAL A 12 5.84 -6.58 -29.90
N THR A 13 4.74 -5.81 -29.74
CA THR A 13 3.36 -6.17 -30.11
C THR A 13 2.93 -5.57 -31.45
N GLY A 14 3.80 -4.78 -32.11
CA GLY A 14 3.52 -4.19 -33.41
C GLY A 14 2.60 -2.97 -33.39
N GLN A 15 2.30 -2.42 -32.20
CA GLN A 15 1.52 -1.19 -32.05
C GLN A 15 2.44 0.05 -31.99
N PRO A 16 1.99 1.21 -32.51
CA PRO A 16 2.77 2.44 -32.39
C PRO A 16 2.91 2.80 -30.90
N VAL A 17 4.14 3.04 -30.48
CA VAL A 17 4.51 3.33 -29.07
C VAL A 17 3.70 4.50 -28.49
N SER A 18 3.29 5.46 -29.34
CA SER A 18 2.43 6.57 -28.95
C SER A 18 1.06 6.17 -28.43
N ASP A 19 0.47 5.11 -29.00
CA ASP A 19 -0.89 4.67 -28.61
C ASP A 19 -0.86 3.86 -27.30
N ALA A 20 0.20 3.06 -27.10
CA ALA A 20 0.43 2.34 -25.85
C ALA A 20 0.66 3.30 -24.67
N VAL A 21 1.49 4.32 -24.84
CA VAL A 21 1.76 5.35 -23.84
C VAL A 21 0.50 6.17 -23.54
N SER A 22 -0.29 6.51 -24.55
CA SER A 22 -1.54 7.25 -24.38
C SER A 22 -2.58 6.44 -23.60
N GLY A 23 -2.68 5.13 -23.84
CA GLY A 23 -3.56 4.23 -23.11
C GLY A 23 -3.19 4.11 -21.63
N GLU A 24 -1.91 3.99 -21.33
CA GLU A 24 -1.42 3.90 -19.95
C GLU A 24 -1.63 5.21 -19.16
N ILE A 25 -1.39 6.36 -19.80
CA ILE A 25 -1.63 7.67 -19.19
C ILE A 25 -3.11 7.87 -18.90
N ARG A 26 -4.00 7.52 -19.83
CA ARG A 26 -5.46 7.62 -19.65
C ARG A 26 -5.94 6.75 -18.47
N THR A 27 -5.41 5.54 -18.33
CA THR A 27 -5.76 4.66 -17.21
C THR A 27 -5.30 5.23 -15.89
N ARG A 28 -4.10 5.79 -15.80
CA ARG A 28 -3.57 6.45 -14.59
C ARG A 28 -4.38 7.70 -14.22
N ILE A 29 -4.71 8.54 -15.19
CA ILE A 29 -5.56 9.72 -15.00
C ILE A 29 -6.95 9.29 -14.50
N LEU A 30 -7.57 8.30 -15.14
CA LEU A 30 -8.88 7.81 -14.75
C LEU A 30 -8.88 7.24 -13.32
N SER A 31 -7.85 6.48 -12.94
CA SER A 31 -7.69 5.98 -11.58
C SER A 31 -7.57 7.11 -10.56
N THR A 32 -6.83 8.16 -10.88
CA THR A 32 -6.68 9.34 -10.01
C THR A 32 -8.01 10.07 -9.84
N PHE A 33 -8.76 10.27 -10.91
CA PHE A 33 -10.08 10.92 -10.87
C PHE A 33 -11.12 10.10 -10.10
N ILE A 34 -11.01 8.78 -10.09
CA ILE A 34 -11.90 7.89 -9.31
C ILE A 34 -11.51 7.87 -7.83
N LEU A 35 -10.20 7.93 -7.51
CA LEU A 35 -9.72 7.88 -6.12
C LEU A 35 -9.78 9.25 -5.42
N ALA A 36 -9.57 10.35 -6.13
CA ALA A 36 -9.52 11.68 -5.54
C ALA A 36 -10.82 12.11 -4.84
N PRO A 37 -12.03 11.93 -5.43
CA PRO A 37 -13.27 12.34 -4.78
C PRO A 37 -13.53 11.66 -3.43
N PRO A 38 -13.40 10.32 -3.27
CA PRO A 38 -13.63 9.70 -1.96
C PRO A 38 -12.59 10.13 -0.91
N ILE A 39 -11.34 10.41 -1.31
CA ILE A 39 -10.31 10.92 -0.40
C ILE A 39 -10.66 12.33 0.08
N LEU A 40 -11.04 13.22 -0.84
CA LEU A 40 -11.48 14.57 -0.50
C LEU A 40 -12.75 14.54 0.36
N ALA A 41 -13.72 13.72 0.01
CA ALA A 41 -14.93 13.54 0.80
C ALA A 41 -14.64 13.08 2.23
N ALA A 42 -13.71 12.14 2.41
CA ALA A 42 -13.31 11.67 3.74
C ALA A 42 -12.60 12.75 4.56
N ILE A 43 -11.81 13.63 3.93
CA ILE A 43 -11.18 14.77 4.58
C ILE A 43 -12.25 15.77 5.08
N TYR A 44 -13.26 16.06 4.25
CA TYR A 44 -14.35 16.98 4.61
C TYR A 44 -15.34 16.37 5.62
N ALA A 45 -15.59 15.06 5.56
CA ALA A 45 -16.55 14.37 6.42
C ALA A 45 -16.12 14.27 7.89
N GLY A 46 -14.86 14.56 8.21
CA GLY A 46 -14.37 14.64 9.57
C GLY A 46 -13.37 13.53 9.97
N ALA A 47 -12.89 13.63 11.22
CA ALA A 47 -11.78 12.80 11.74
C ALA A 47 -12.07 11.29 11.64
N SER A 48 -13.27 10.88 12.03
CA SER A 48 -13.65 9.46 12.08
C SER A 48 -13.70 8.81 10.70
N TYR A 49 -14.24 9.52 9.70
CA TYR A 49 -14.31 9.01 8.33
C TYR A 49 -12.94 8.89 7.68
N PHE A 50 -12.06 9.86 7.92
CA PHE A 50 -10.69 9.81 7.44
C PHE A 50 -9.90 8.65 8.05
N THR A 51 -10.04 8.44 9.36
CA THR A 51 -9.44 7.30 10.07
C THR A 51 -9.95 5.97 9.54
N LEU A 52 -11.27 5.84 9.33
CA LEU A 52 -11.87 4.64 8.77
C LEU A 52 -11.34 4.35 7.36
N MET A 53 -11.24 5.37 6.53
CA MET A 53 -10.67 5.25 5.19
C MET A 53 -9.21 4.81 5.22
N LEU A 54 -8.37 5.40 6.08
CA LEU A 54 -6.98 4.98 6.25
C LEU A 54 -6.86 3.55 6.76
N ALA A 55 -7.71 3.16 7.71
CA ALA A 55 -7.77 1.78 8.21
C ALA A 55 -8.14 0.80 7.08
N LEU A 56 -9.10 1.15 6.23
CA LEU A 56 -9.50 0.32 5.09
C LEU A 56 -8.36 0.21 4.06
N ILE A 57 -7.72 1.33 3.71
CA ILE A 57 -6.60 1.35 2.77
C ILE A 57 -5.43 0.51 3.33
N SER A 58 -5.07 0.69 4.60
CA SER A 58 -4.00 -0.07 5.24
C SER A 58 -4.30 -1.57 5.26
N PHE A 59 -5.56 -1.95 5.49
CA PHE A 59 -6.02 -3.34 5.45
C PHE A 59 -5.85 -3.94 4.04
N ILE A 60 -6.31 -3.25 3.01
CA ILE A 60 -6.19 -3.71 1.61
C ILE A 60 -4.73 -3.84 1.21
N MET A 61 -3.89 -2.84 1.52
CA MET A 61 -2.46 -2.86 1.20
C MET A 61 -1.72 -3.96 1.95
N ALA A 62 -2.03 -4.17 3.24
CA ALA A 62 -1.44 -5.25 4.03
C ALA A 62 -1.86 -6.64 3.50
N TRP A 63 -3.12 -6.77 3.08
CA TRP A 63 -3.62 -7.98 2.44
C TRP A 63 -2.88 -8.28 1.13
N GLU A 64 -2.76 -7.28 0.24
CA GLU A 64 -2.04 -7.45 -1.03
C GLU A 64 -0.56 -7.75 -0.82
N TRP A 65 0.09 -7.02 0.11
CA TRP A 65 1.48 -7.28 0.47
C TRP A 65 1.72 -8.70 0.97
N GLY A 66 0.82 -9.17 1.85
CA GLY A 66 0.85 -10.55 2.33
C GLY A 66 0.72 -11.58 1.21
N ARG A 67 -0.10 -11.30 0.19
CA ARG A 67 -0.23 -12.16 -1.01
C ARG A 67 1.00 -12.13 -1.90
N LEU A 68 1.61 -10.97 -2.08
CA LEU A 68 2.82 -10.81 -2.91
C LEU A 68 4.03 -11.55 -2.29
N CYS A 69 4.19 -11.46 -0.97
CA CYS A 69 5.34 -12.05 -0.28
C CYS A 69 5.12 -13.51 0.14
N GLY A 70 3.88 -13.89 0.47
CA GLY A 70 3.53 -15.21 1.01
C GLY A 70 2.89 -16.19 0.03
N GLY A 71 2.66 -15.79 -1.23
CA GLY A 71 2.02 -16.62 -2.26
C GLY A 71 0.50 -16.72 -2.13
N VAL A 72 -0.11 -17.66 -2.88
CA VAL A 72 -1.57 -17.76 -3.11
C VAL A 72 -2.36 -18.13 -1.85
N ARG A 73 -1.73 -18.77 -0.86
CA ARG A 73 -2.40 -19.18 0.39
C ARG A 73 -2.13 -18.18 1.50
N PHE A 74 -3.21 -17.69 2.10
CA PHE A 74 -3.16 -16.79 3.25
C PHE A 74 -2.67 -17.56 4.49
N LYS A 75 -1.41 -17.39 4.84
CA LYS A 75 -0.76 -18.07 5.96
C LYS A 75 -0.70 -17.17 7.20
N PRO A 76 -0.46 -17.75 8.40
CA PRO A 76 -0.44 -17.00 9.67
C PRO A 76 0.42 -15.72 9.67
N PRO A 77 1.61 -15.65 9.03
CA PRO A 77 2.38 -14.41 9.01
C PRO A 77 1.69 -13.26 8.24
N GLY A 78 0.96 -13.57 7.15
CA GLY A 78 0.17 -12.57 6.44
C GLY A 78 -1.02 -12.06 7.26
N VAL A 79 -1.68 -12.92 8.03
CA VAL A 79 -2.73 -12.53 8.96
C VAL A 79 -2.18 -11.62 10.07
N ALA A 80 -1.03 -11.96 10.64
CA ALA A 80 -0.35 -11.15 11.65
C ALA A 80 0.03 -9.77 11.12
N LEU A 81 0.48 -9.68 9.85
CA LEU A 81 0.76 -8.43 9.17
C LEU A 81 -0.49 -7.53 9.10
N VAL A 82 -1.61 -8.07 8.64
CA VAL A 82 -2.87 -7.33 8.48
C VAL A 82 -3.40 -6.84 9.83
N ILE A 83 -3.46 -7.73 10.83
CA ILE A 83 -3.95 -7.39 12.17
C ILE A 83 -3.02 -6.35 12.82
N GLY A 84 -1.70 -6.55 12.75
CA GLY A 84 -0.72 -5.63 13.34
C GLY A 84 -0.78 -4.24 12.72
N THR A 85 -0.89 -4.14 11.40
CA THR A 85 -1.02 -2.87 10.70
C THR A 85 -2.33 -2.16 11.04
N GLY A 86 -3.45 -2.89 11.03
CA GLY A 86 -4.75 -2.33 11.40
C GLY A 86 -4.79 -1.83 12.85
N LEU A 87 -4.21 -2.60 13.78
CA LEU A 87 -4.12 -2.21 15.19
C LEU A 87 -3.26 -0.96 15.38
N ALA A 88 -2.14 -0.83 14.65
CA ALA A 88 -1.29 0.35 14.68
C ALA A 88 -2.05 1.62 14.24
N VAL A 89 -2.85 1.54 13.16
CA VAL A 89 -3.69 2.65 12.68
C VAL A 89 -4.76 3.03 13.71
N ILE A 90 -5.45 2.05 14.30
CA ILE A 90 -6.50 2.28 15.31
C ILE A 90 -5.91 2.93 16.58
N LEU A 91 -4.78 2.42 17.09
CA LEU A 91 -4.13 2.98 18.26
C LEU A 91 -3.62 4.40 18.01
N THR A 92 -3.09 4.67 16.81
CA THR A 92 -2.69 6.04 16.43
C THR A 92 -3.89 6.98 16.44
N ALA A 93 -5.01 6.57 15.87
CA ALA A 93 -6.23 7.36 15.84
C ALA A 93 -6.84 7.58 17.25
N ALA A 94 -6.59 6.67 18.17
CA ALA A 94 -6.97 6.80 19.57
C ALA A 94 -5.99 7.66 20.40
N GLY A 95 -4.93 8.19 19.81
CA GLY A 95 -3.93 9.00 20.50
C GLY A 95 -2.87 8.21 21.27
N HIS A 96 -2.83 6.91 21.14
CA HIS A 96 -1.93 5.99 21.86
C HIS A 96 -0.57 5.83 21.14
N MET A 97 0.10 6.93 20.83
CA MET A 97 1.33 6.93 20.04
C MET A 97 2.48 6.15 20.72
N ARG A 98 2.52 6.16 22.05
CA ARG A 98 3.54 5.42 22.81
C ARG A 98 3.40 3.91 22.58
N GLU A 99 2.20 3.39 22.63
CA GLU A 99 1.90 1.98 22.41
C GLU A 99 2.21 1.56 20.97
N VAL A 100 1.94 2.43 19.99
CA VAL A 100 2.27 2.19 18.59
C VAL A 100 3.78 2.06 18.39
N LEU A 101 4.58 2.88 19.09
CA LEU A 101 6.05 2.82 19.00
C LEU A 101 6.61 1.45 19.43
N PHE A 102 5.99 0.80 20.41
CA PHE A 102 6.38 -0.55 20.84
C PHE A 102 5.70 -1.64 20.00
N LEU A 103 4.48 -1.40 19.53
CA LEU A 103 3.71 -2.34 18.74
C LEU A 103 4.40 -2.63 17.39
N ILE A 104 4.86 -1.61 16.67
CA ILE A 104 5.47 -1.79 15.33
C ILE A 104 6.65 -2.76 15.39
N PRO A 105 7.70 -2.56 16.21
CA PRO A 105 8.82 -3.50 16.26
C PRO A 105 8.41 -4.88 16.76
N ALA A 106 7.45 -4.97 17.67
CA ALA A 106 6.94 -6.25 18.15
C ALA A 106 6.24 -7.04 17.03
N VAL A 107 5.41 -6.39 16.22
CA VAL A 107 4.72 -7.03 15.10
C VAL A 107 5.72 -7.36 13.96
N VAL A 108 6.69 -6.50 13.68
CA VAL A 108 7.79 -6.79 12.73
C VAL A 108 8.52 -8.07 13.13
N LEU A 109 8.90 -8.18 14.40
CA LEU A 109 9.58 -9.36 14.93
C LEU A 109 8.69 -10.61 14.86
N LEU A 110 7.42 -10.48 15.24
CA LEU A 110 6.44 -11.58 15.18
C LEU A 110 6.25 -12.10 13.76
N VAL A 111 6.01 -11.20 12.81
CA VAL A 111 5.81 -11.57 11.40
C VAL A 111 7.08 -12.18 10.81
N TYR A 112 8.26 -11.67 11.16
CA TYR A 112 9.55 -12.24 10.74
C TYR A 112 9.73 -13.67 11.28
N LEU A 113 9.48 -13.90 12.57
CA LEU A 113 9.61 -15.23 13.19
C LEU A 113 8.60 -16.23 12.62
N LEU A 114 7.34 -15.79 12.43
CA LEU A 114 6.32 -16.61 11.78
C LEU A 114 6.69 -16.92 10.33
N GLY A 115 7.18 -15.94 9.58
CA GLY A 115 7.63 -16.14 8.20
C GLY A 115 8.74 -17.18 8.08
N ARG A 116 9.71 -17.14 8.99
CA ARG A 116 10.76 -18.17 9.09
C ARG A 116 10.21 -19.56 9.42
N ARG A 117 9.28 -19.62 10.37
CA ARG A 117 8.69 -20.89 10.82
C ARG A 117 7.84 -21.56 9.72
N PHE A 118 7.10 -20.78 8.97
CA PHE A 118 6.23 -21.28 7.89
C PHE A 118 6.93 -21.35 6.53
N LYS A 119 8.25 -21.13 6.49
CA LYS A 119 9.08 -21.18 5.27
C LYS A 119 8.48 -20.35 4.13
N GLU A 120 8.08 -19.12 4.45
CA GLU A 120 7.69 -18.15 3.44
C GLU A 120 8.90 -17.73 2.61
N GLY A 121 8.67 -17.36 1.34
CA GLY A 121 9.74 -17.11 0.38
C GLY A 121 10.74 -16.03 0.82
N SER A 122 10.26 -14.96 1.47
CA SER A 122 11.12 -13.87 1.99
C SER A 122 10.52 -13.27 3.27
N PRO A 123 10.81 -13.85 4.45
CA PRO A 123 10.25 -13.39 5.70
C PRO A 123 10.63 -11.94 6.05
N LEU A 124 11.80 -11.48 5.57
CA LEU A 124 12.24 -10.10 5.75
C LEU A 124 11.37 -9.11 4.97
N TRP A 125 11.07 -9.41 3.69
CA TRP A 125 10.20 -8.56 2.88
C TRP A 125 8.78 -8.50 3.44
N LEU A 126 8.28 -9.61 3.96
CA LEU A 126 6.98 -9.66 4.60
C LEU A 126 6.93 -8.76 5.85
N ALA A 127 7.95 -8.83 6.69
CA ALA A 127 8.06 -8.01 7.89
C ALA A 127 8.24 -6.51 7.58
N LEU A 128 9.00 -6.16 6.52
CA LEU A 128 9.15 -4.79 6.05
C LEU A 128 7.82 -4.15 5.60
N GLY A 129 6.86 -4.97 5.16
CA GLY A 129 5.54 -4.50 4.78
C GLY A 129 4.82 -3.73 5.89
N ILE A 130 5.03 -4.10 7.16
CA ILE A 130 4.44 -3.39 8.30
C ILE A 130 4.94 -1.95 8.34
N VAL A 131 6.25 -1.77 8.28
CA VAL A 131 6.89 -0.43 8.33
C VAL A 131 6.44 0.39 7.12
N TYR A 132 6.46 -0.23 5.93
CA TYR A 132 6.10 0.43 4.68
C TYR A 132 4.64 0.90 4.64
N ILE A 133 3.71 0.16 5.26
CA ILE A 133 2.28 0.49 5.27
C ILE A 133 1.91 1.33 6.49
N ALA A 134 2.39 0.97 7.69
CA ALA A 134 2.00 1.64 8.93
C ALA A 134 2.57 3.05 9.02
N VAL A 135 3.84 3.26 8.67
CA VAL A 135 4.50 4.58 8.82
C VAL A 135 3.80 5.69 8.04
N PRO A 136 3.47 5.57 6.74
CA PRO A 136 2.74 6.62 6.04
C PRO A 136 1.32 6.83 6.60
N CYS A 137 0.63 5.78 7.02
CA CYS A 137 -0.70 5.93 7.64
C CYS A 137 -0.63 6.69 8.97
N ILE A 138 0.36 6.38 9.81
CA ILE A 138 0.61 7.09 11.08
C ILE A 138 0.98 8.53 10.82
N ALA A 139 1.86 8.80 9.85
CA ALA A 139 2.27 10.15 9.50
C ALA A 139 1.09 11.01 9.02
N LEU A 140 0.19 10.45 8.22
CA LEU A 140 -1.02 11.14 7.75
C LEU A 140 -1.99 11.44 8.89
N LEU A 141 -2.18 10.52 9.83
CA LEU A 141 -2.99 10.76 11.02
C LEU A 141 -2.36 11.85 11.89
N TRP A 142 -1.06 11.77 12.11
CA TRP A 142 -0.34 12.76 12.93
C TRP A 142 -0.34 14.16 12.30
N MET A 143 -0.12 14.27 10.98
CA MET A 143 -0.19 15.56 10.27
C MET A 143 -1.57 16.21 10.38
N ARG A 144 -2.61 15.41 10.46
CA ARG A 144 -3.97 15.91 10.60
C ARG A 144 -4.27 16.47 11.98
N ASP A 145 -3.68 15.89 13.03
CA ASP A 145 -3.87 16.30 14.42
C ASP A 145 -3.02 17.53 14.81
N LEU A 146 -2.14 17.98 13.89
CA LEU A 146 -1.40 19.23 14.05
C LEU A 146 -2.35 20.43 13.85
N PRO A 147 -2.31 21.45 14.76
CA PRO A 147 -3.14 22.66 14.68
C PRO A 147 -2.80 23.52 13.45
#